data_15ee2e35b999ae25c0c8fb70c1874389
#
_entry.id   15ee2e35b999ae25c0c8fb70c1874389
#
_cell.length_a   1.000
_cell.length_b   1.000
_cell.length_c   1.000
_cell.angle_alpha   90.00
_cell.angle_beta   90.00
_cell.angle_gamma   90.00
#
_symmetry.space_group_name_H-M   'P 1'
#
loop_
_entity.id
_entity.type
_entity.pdbx_description
1 polymer ?
#
loop_
_entity_poly.entity_id
_entity_poly.type
_entity_poly.pdbx_seq_one_letter_code
_entity_poly.pdbx_strand_id
1 'polypeptide(L)'
;MKIVVIGGTGLIGSKLVNKLRALNYNHEVVSASPSSGVNTITGDGLAEVLTDANIVVDVANSPYFDDQVALNFFETSGRNIFRAEREAGIQHHIALSVVGTDRLQKSGYFQAKQAQENIIKASGIPYSIIRSTQFFEFAGAITRSANTNGNEVHIPPAGIQPIAATEVVDALTDIVLGAPLNNTVEVAGPVAMPMNEWIRYYLATTEDFRQLVTDAHGRYFGVELQEDTLLPGEHARLGKLKYEDWSKAYYSKIESGGIDR
;
A
#
# COMPACT_ATOMS: atom_id res chain seq x y z
N MET A 1 -7.23 19.66 -14.30
CA MET A 1 -6.00 19.35 -13.54
C MET A 1 -5.33 18.15 -14.18
N LYS A 2 -3.99 18.12 -14.16
CA LYS A 2 -3.21 16.93 -14.52
C LYS A 2 -2.77 16.22 -13.24
N ILE A 3 -3.09 14.94 -13.15
CA ILE A 3 -2.79 14.06 -12.01
C ILE A 3 -1.85 12.96 -12.52
N VAL A 4 -0.68 12.83 -11.92
CA VAL A 4 0.28 11.78 -12.25
C VAL A 4 0.31 10.74 -11.14
N VAL A 5 0.07 9.48 -11.49
CA VAL A 5 0.09 8.34 -10.55
C VAL A 5 1.36 7.54 -10.76
N ILE A 6 2.35 7.72 -9.88
CA ILE A 6 3.59 6.93 -9.86
C ILE A 6 3.28 5.56 -9.26
N GLY A 7 3.72 4.49 -9.94
CA GLY A 7 3.28 3.13 -9.64
C GLY A 7 1.89 2.82 -10.21
N GLY A 8 1.46 3.58 -11.22
CA GLY A 8 0.13 3.54 -11.81
C GLY A 8 -0.28 2.22 -12.49
N THR A 9 0.64 1.27 -12.64
CA THR A 9 0.35 -0.09 -13.16
C THR A 9 0.22 -1.15 -12.06
N GLY A 10 0.53 -0.80 -10.80
CA GLY A 10 0.43 -1.71 -9.66
C GLY A 10 -1.01 -1.93 -9.17
N LEU A 11 -1.17 -2.73 -8.11
CA LEU A 11 -2.47 -3.11 -7.51
C LEU A 11 -3.34 -1.88 -7.19
N ILE A 12 -2.78 -0.91 -6.49
CA ILE A 12 -3.50 0.32 -6.11
C ILE A 12 -3.53 1.31 -7.27
N GLY A 13 -2.39 1.52 -7.93
CA GLY A 13 -2.24 2.53 -8.97
C GLY A 13 -3.17 2.32 -10.16
N SER A 14 -3.29 1.10 -10.68
CA SER A 14 -4.18 0.80 -11.80
C SER A 14 -5.66 1.04 -11.47
N LYS A 15 -6.08 0.64 -10.27
CA LYS A 15 -7.45 0.88 -9.78
C LYS A 15 -7.72 2.37 -9.60
N LEU A 16 -6.75 3.13 -9.05
CA LEU A 16 -6.87 4.57 -8.86
C LEU A 16 -6.94 5.32 -10.19
N VAL A 17 -6.06 5.00 -11.14
CA VAL A 17 -6.07 5.58 -12.49
C VAL A 17 -7.41 5.35 -13.17
N ASN A 18 -7.91 4.11 -13.14
CA ASN A 18 -9.21 3.77 -13.74
C ASN A 18 -10.37 4.52 -13.06
N LYS A 19 -10.35 4.59 -11.72
CA LYS A 19 -11.39 5.30 -10.96
C LYS A 19 -11.39 6.79 -11.24
N LEU A 20 -10.23 7.45 -11.20
CA LEU A 20 -10.12 8.90 -11.49
C LEU A 20 -10.55 9.24 -12.92
N ARG A 21 -10.20 8.41 -13.90
CA ARG A 21 -10.64 8.58 -15.30
C ARG A 21 -12.17 8.42 -15.46
N ALA A 22 -12.77 7.51 -14.70
CA ALA A 22 -14.22 7.26 -14.76
C ALA A 22 -15.05 8.39 -14.15
N LEU A 23 -14.49 9.27 -13.32
CA LEU A 23 -15.22 10.36 -12.67
C LEU A 23 -15.61 11.52 -13.61
N ASN A 24 -15.11 11.54 -14.84
CA ASN A 24 -15.44 12.56 -15.87
C ASN A 24 -15.29 14.03 -15.43
N TYR A 25 -14.40 14.33 -14.47
CA TYR A 25 -14.15 15.70 -13.99
C TYR A 25 -13.25 16.54 -14.92
N ASN A 26 -13.06 16.13 -16.16
CA ASN A 26 -12.15 16.77 -17.11
C ASN A 26 -10.70 16.86 -16.57
N HIS A 27 -10.26 15.80 -15.86
CA HIS A 27 -8.90 15.67 -15.39
C HIS A 27 -8.09 14.80 -16.36
N GLU A 28 -6.87 15.24 -16.64
CA GLU A 28 -5.88 14.40 -17.29
C GLU A 28 -5.26 13.50 -16.24
N VAL A 29 -5.40 12.16 -16.35
CA VAL A 29 -4.83 11.19 -15.42
C VAL A 29 -3.80 10.35 -16.12
N VAL A 30 -2.54 10.49 -15.70
CA VAL A 30 -1.37 9.82 -16.29
C VAL A 30 -0.90 8.71 -15.37
N SER A 31 -0.76 7.50 -15.92
CA SER A 31 -0.13 6.37 -15.24
C SER A 31 1.37 6.39 -15.51
N ALA A 32 2.19 6.55 -14.48
CA ALA A 32 3.64 6.60 -14.55
C ALA A 32 4.26 5.34 -13.91
N SER A 33 5.04 4.61 -14.69
CA SER A 33 5.71 3.37 -14.27
C SER A 33 6.87 3.06 -15.21
N PRO A 34 7.78 2.12 -14.88
CA PRO A 34 8.83 1.71 -15.79
C PRO A 34 8.32 1.26 -17.16
N SER A 35 7.17 0.59 -17.23
CA SER A 35 6.54 0.17 -18.49
C SER A 35 6.03 1.33 -19.35
N SER A 36 5.84 2.51 -18.78
CA SER A 36 5.48 3.76 -19.50
C SER A 36 6.66 4.71 -19.68
N GLY A 37 7.91 4.25 -19.47
CA GLY A 37 9.12 5.05 -19.63
C GLY A 37 9.47 5.94 -18.43
N VAL A 38 8.81 5.79 -17.28
CA VAL A 38 9.09 6.58 -16.09
C VAL A 38 9.77 5.74 -15.03
N ASN A 39 11.04 6.04 -14.75
CA ASN A 39 11.83 5.32 -13.75
C ASN A 39 12.25 6.27 -12.61
N THR A 40 11.68 6.09 -11.44
CA THR A 40 11.95 6.94 -10.28
C THR A 40 13.35 6.76 -9.69
N ILE A 41 14.01 5.63 -9.96
CA ILE A 41 15.38 5.37 -9.47
C ILE A 41 16.42 6.10 -10.32
N THR A 42 16.28 6.07 -11.65
CA THR A 42 17.20 6.78 -12.56
C THR A 42 16.80 8.24 -12.77
N GLY A 43 15.53 8.56 -12.55
CA GLY A 43 14.94 9.86 -12.86
C GLY A 43 14.44 10.00 -14.29
N ASP A 44 14.61 8.96 -15.11
CA ASP A 44 14.19 8.99 -16.52
C ASP A 44 12.67 9.19 -16.63
N GLY A 45 12.25 10.08 -17.52
CA GLY A 45 10.85 10.39 -17.80
C GLY A 45 10.12 11.20 -16.72
N LEU A 46 10.73 11.47 -15.55
CA LEU A 46 10.06 12.21 -14.46
C LEU A 46 9.75 13.65 -14.86
N ALA A 47 10.71 14.39 -15.40
CA ALA A 47 10.51 15.77 -15.79
C ALA A 47 9.42 15.91 -16.86
N GLU A 48 9.42 15.02 -17.85
CA GLU A 48 8.44 15.02 -18.94
C GLU A 48 7.03 14.72 -18.44
N VAL A 49 6.86 13.67 -17.64
CA VAL A 49 5.54 13.27 -17.14
C VAL A 49 4.94 14.31 -16.19
N LEU A 50 5.80 15.03 -15.42
CA LEU A 50 5.36 16.04 -14.46
C LEU A 50 5.15 17.43 -15.08
N THR A 51 5.50 17.65 -16.35
CA THR A 51 5.20 18.91 -17.05
C THR A 51 3.71 19.21 -16.96
N ASP A 52 3.34 20.41 -16.48
CA ASP A 52 1.97 20.90 -16.26
C ASP A 52 1.15 20.04 -15.27
N ALA A 53 1.77 19.15 -14.51
CA ALA A 53 1.06 18.39 -13.49
C ALA A 53 0.76 19.25 -12.25
N ASN A 54 -0.39 19.01 -11.65
CA ASN A 54 -0.82 19.66 -10.42
C ASN A 54 -0.64 18.76 -9.20
N ILE A 55 -0.91 17.47 -9.37
CA ILE A 55 -0.96 16.48 -8.28
C ILE A 55 -0.11 15.28 -8.68
N VAL A 56 0.70 14.81 -7.73
CA VAL A 56 1.40 13.53 -7.82
C VAL A 56 0.85 12.59 -6.76
N VAL A 57 0.53 11.35 -7.16
CA VAL A 57 0.13 10.27 -6.24
C VAL A 57 1.19 9.17 -6.33
N ASP A 58 2.01 9.05 -5.30
CA ASP A 58 3.03 8.02 -5.20
C ASP A 58 2.49 6.78 -4.48
N VAL A 59 2.17 5.75 -5.26
CA VAL A 59 1.79 4.42 -4.80
C VAL A 59 2.80 3.35 -5.23
N ALA A 60 4.01 3.78 -5.61
CA ALA A 60 5.09 2.87 -5.94
C ALA A 60 5.57 2.12 -4.68
N ASN A 61 6.03 0.90 -4.90
CA ASN A 61 6.61 0.08 -3.84
C ASN A 61 7.93 -0.53 -4.32
N SER A 62 8.81 -0.86 -3.37
CA SER A 62 10.02 -1.61 -3.69
C SER A 62 9.65 -2.97 -4.29
N PRO A 63 10.31 -3.39 -5.37
CA PRO A 63 10.08 -4.72 -5.94
C PRO A 63 10.60 -5.85 -5.04
N TYR A 64 11.44 -5.53 -4.06
CA TYR A 64 12.04 -6.48 -3.13
C TYR A 64 11.85 -6.02 -1.68
N PHE A 65 11.69 -6.98 -0.78
CA PHE A 65 11.56 -6.76 0.67
C PHE A 65 12.90 -6.88 1.43
N ASP A 66 14.03 -7.00 0.71
CA ASP A 66 15.34 -6.88 1.33
C ASP A 66 15.51 -5.47 1.92
N ASP A 67 15.98 -5.40 3.16
CA ASP A 67 15.99 -4.18 3.94
C ASP A 67 16.78 -3.05 3.28
N GLN A 68 17.99 -3.35 2.76
CA GLN A 68 18.84 -2.34 2.14
C GLN A 68 18.32 -1.95 0.75
N VAL A 69 17.75 -2.89 0.02
CA VAL A 69 17.16 -2.64 -1.31
C VAL A 69 15.93 -1.76 -1.17
N ALA A 70 15.06 -2.04 -0.20
CA ALA A 70 13.89 -1.23 0.07
C ALA A 70 14.26 0.21 0.51
N LEU A 71 15.23 0.34 1.41
CA LEU A 71 15.70 1.66 1.86
C LEU A 71 16.28 2.47 0.70
N ASN A 72 17.17 1.89 -0.08
CA ASN A 72 17.75 2.54 -1.26
C ASN A 72 16.68 2.95 -2.28
N PHE A 73 15.66 2.09 -2.47
CA PHE A 73 14.55 2.39 -3.36
C PHE A 73 13.81 3.66 -2.91
N PHE A 74 13.30 3.70 -1.69
CA PHE A 74 12.49 4.82 -1.23
C PHE A 74 13.29 6.11 -1.07
N GLU A 75 14.55 6.05 -0.65
CA GLU A 75 15.40 7.23 -0.57
C GLU A 75 15.77 7.79 -1.94
N THR A 76 16.13 6.92 -2.90
CA THR A 76 16.58 7.38 -4.22
C THR A 76 15.38 7.86 -5.04
N SER A 77 14.28 7.09 -5.07
CA SER A 77 13.06 7.52 -5.74
C SER A 77 12.50 8.81 -5.15
N GLY A 78 12.45 8.91 -3.83
CA GLY A 78 11.98 10.13 -3.15
C GLY A 78 12.79 11.37 -3.54
N ARG A 79 14.14 11.28 -3.49
CA ARG A 79 14.99 12.41 -3.92
C ARG A 79 14.74 12.82 -5.37
N ASN A 80 14.61 11.87 -6.28
CA ASN A 80 14.37 12.16 -7.70
C ASN A 80 12.97 12.75 -7.93
N ILE A 81 11.95 12.17 -7.32
CA ILE A 81 10.56 12.64 -7.41
C ILE A 81 10.48 14.08 -6.90
N PHE A 82 10.96 14.39 -5.69
CA PHE A 82 10.83 15.73 -5.12
C PHE A 82 11.69 16.79 -5.81
N ARG A 83 12.80 16.40 -6.46
CA ARG A 83 13.52 17.32 -7.36
C ARG A 83 12.66 17.70 -8.55
N ALA A 84 12.09 16.70 -9.24
CA ALA A 84 11.25 16.93 -10.42
C ALA A 84 9.94 17.66 -10.07
N GLU A 85 9.33 17.35 -8.93
CA GLU A 85 8.12 18.01 -8.43
C GLU A 85 8.34 19.51 -8.14
N ARG A 86 9.48 19.88 -7.53
CA ARG A 86 9.81 21.30 -7.30
C ARG A 86 10.01 22.04 -8.60
N GLU A 87 10.67 21.43 -9.58
CA GLU A 87 10.88 22.02 -10.91
C GLU A 87 9.55 22.19 -11.67
N ALA A 88 8.63 21.23 -11.52
CA ALA A 88 7.30 21.26 -12.14
C ALA A 88 6.27 22.13 -11.39
N GLY A 89 6.56 22.56 -10.16
CA GLY A 89 5.63 23.35 -9.35
C GLY A 89 4.43 22.57 -8.86
N ILE A 90 4.61 21.30 -8.48
CA ILE A 90 3.55 20.42 -7.97
C ILE A 90 2.91 21.03 -6.72
N GLN A 91 1.58 21.03 -6.69
CA GLN A 91 0.76 21.66 -5.66
C GLN A 91 0.33 20.68 -4.56
N HIS A 92 0.36 19.37 -4.81
CA HIS A 92 -0.03 18.36 -3.85
C HIS A 92 0.68 17.02 -4.15
N HIS A 93 1.51 16.57 -3.20
CA HIS A 93 2.08 15.22 -3.20
C HIS A 93 1.26 14.31 -2.28
N ILE A 94 0.79 13.18 -2.80
CA ILE A 94 0.03 12.19 -2.04
C ILE A 94 0.82 10.89 -2.04
N ALA A 95 1.03 10.30 -0.86
CA ALA A 95 1.74 9.03 -0.75
C ALA A 95 0.96 7.98 0.01
N LEU A 96 1.04 6.74 -0.48
CA LEU A 96 0.53 5.57 0.23
C LEU A 96 1.64 4.97 1.09
N SER A 97 1.38 4.91 2.40
CA SER A 97 2.23 4.28 3.41
C SER A 97 1.48 3.15 4.11
N VAL A 98 2.02 2.63 5.19
CA VAL A 98 1.45 1.49 5.90
C VAL A 98 1.30 1.79 7.40
N VAL A 99 0.19 1.33 8.00
CA VAL A 99 -0.03 1.40 9.46
C VAL A 99 1.06 0.59 10.17
N GLY A 100 1.61 1.15 11.24
CA GLY A 100 2.74 0.57 11.97
C GLY A 100 4.12 1.03 11.47
N THR A 101 4.20 1.91 10.47
CA THR A 101 5.47 2.45 9.93
C THR A 101 6.37 3.00 11.04
N ASP A 102 5.83 3.71 12.01
CA ASP A 102 6.57 4.27 13.15
C ASP A 102 6.79 3.28 14.31
N ARG A 103 6.11 2.15 14.32
CA ARG A 103 6.15 1.16 15.42
C ARG A 103 7.04 -0.05 15.10
N LEU A 104 7.09 -0.50 13.84
CA LEU A 104 7.81 -1.71 13.44
C LEU A 104 9.24 -1.41 12.93
N GLN A 105 9.99 -0.59 13.66
CA GLN A 105 11.32 -0.12 13.28
C GLN A 105 12.44 -1.20 13.35
N LYS A 106 12.12 -2.43 13.72
CA LYS A 106 13.02 -3.59 13.57
C LYS A 106 12.98 -4.20 12.15
N SER A 107 12.00 -3.81 11.33
CA SER A 107 11.89 -4.22 9.93
C SER A 107 12.51 -3.16 9.03
N GLY A 108 13.44 -3.55 8.17
CA GLY A 108 14.05 -2.63 7.22
C GLY A 108 13.06 -2.06 6.23
N TYR A 109 12.03 -2.82 5.83
CA TYR A 109 10.94 -2.30 5.01
C TYR A 109 10.19 -1.14 5.70
N PHE A 110 9.85 -1.29 6.99
CA PHE A 110 9.16 -0.22 7.73
C PHE A 110 10.10 0.97 8.01
N GLN A 111 11.41 0.73 8.21
CA GLN A 111 12.40 1.81 8.23
C GLN A 111 12.43 2.57 6.90
N ALA A 112 12.40 1.86 5.78
CA ALA A 112 12.38 2.45 4.44
C ALA A 112 11.10 3.28 4.20
N LYS A 113 9.94 2.80 4.65
CA LYS A 113 8.67 3.57 4.61
C LYS A 113 8.74 4.81 5.50
N GLN A 114 9.35 4.70 6.68
CA GLN A 114 9.56 5.86 7.56
C GLN A 114 10.50 6.90 6.91
N ALA A 115 11.56 6.45 6.24
CA ALA A 115 12.44 7.33 5.48
C ALA A 115 11.69 8.06 4.36
N GLN A 116 10.82 7.36 3.60
CA GLN A 116 9.95 7.97 2.60
C GLN A 116 9.06 9.06 3.22
N GLU A 117 8.35 8.76 4.30
CA GLU A 117 7.51 9.75 4.99
C GLU A 117 8.30 10.98 5.47
N ASN A 118 9.51 10.77 5.98
CA ASN A 118 10.38 11.86 6.43
C ASN A 118 10.82 12.76 5.27
N ILE A 119 11.16 12.18 4.12
CA ILE A 119 11.50 12.93 2.91
C ILE A 119 10.29 13.77 2.44
N ILE A 120 9.09 13.19 2.43
CA ILE A 120 7.85 13.89 2.08
C ILE A 120 7.64 15.11 2.99
N LYS A 121 7.68 14.90 4.30
CA LYS A 121 7.46 15.94 5.32
C LYS A 121 8.50 17.07 5.23
N ALA A 122 9.72 16.75 4.83
CA ALA A 122 10.81 17.70 4.66
C ALA A 122 10.87 18.39 3.27
N SER A 123 10.04 17.96 2.32
CA SER A 123 10.13 18.40 0.91
C SER A 123 9.79 19.88 0.68
N GLY A 124 8.96 20.46 1.56
CA GLY A 124 8.37 21.79 1.39
C GLY A 124 7.18 21.83 0.42
N ILE A 125 6.79 20.70 -0.18
CA ILE A 125 5.62 20.57 -1.06
C ILE A 125 4.40 20.23 -0.18
N PRO A 126 3.23 20.85 -0.41
CA PRO A 126 2.01 20.43 0.29
C PRO A 126 1.73 18.95 0.08
N TYR A 127 1.43 18.22 1.16
CA TYR A 127 1.35 16.77 1.08
C TYR A 127 0.15 16.15 1.82
N SER A 128 -0.16 14.90 1.50
CA SER A 128 -1.02 14.02 2.27
C SER A 128 -0.43 12.61 2.28
N ILE A 129 -0.19 12.05 3.46
CA ILE A 129 0.25 10.66 3.61
C ILE A 129 -0.93 9.83 4.10
N ILE A 130 -1.23 8.74 3.39
CA ILE A 130 -2.22 7.76 3.82
C ILE A 130 -1.47 6.52 4.29
N ARG A 131 -1.57 6.17 5.56
CA ARG A 131 -1.17 4.86 6.07
C ARG A 131 -2.36 3.92 6.00
N SER A 132 -2.27 2.88 5.19
CA SER A 132 -3.30 1.84 5.13
C SER A 132 -2.90 0.64 5.98
N THR A 133 -3.88 -0.05 6.54
CA THR A 133 -3.68 -1.40 7.06
C THR A 133 -3.45 -2.39 5.91
N GLN A 134 -3.12 -3.64 6.21
CA GLN A 134 -2.78 -4.66 5.22
C GLN A 134 -3.96 -4.93 4.29
N PHE A 135 -3.68 -5.07 3.00
CA PHE A 135 -4.73 -5.34 2.03
C PHE A 135 -5.19 -6.80 2.09
N PHE A 136 -6.46 -7.04 1.84
CA PHE A 136 -7.03 -8.38 1.70
C PHE A 136 -6.26 -9.23 0.68
N GLU A 137 -5.83 -8.62 -0.39
CA GLU A 137 -5.04 -9.22 -1.46
C GLU A 137 -3.67 -9.74 -1.00
N PHE A 138 -3.17 -9.30 0.16
CA PHE A 138 -1.87 -9.73 0.70
C PHE A 138 -1.93 -10.94 1.63
N ALA A 139 -3.10 -11.49 1.93
CA ALA A 139 -3.22 -12.68 2.79
C ALA A 139 -2.31 -13.83 2.32
N GLY A 140 -2.28 -14.08 1.00
CA GLY A 140 -1.41 -15.12 0.43
C GLY A 140 0.09 -14.80 0.55
N ALA A 141 0.49 -13.54 0.41
CA ALA A 141 1.89 -13.15 0.59
C ALA A 141 2.34 -13.29 2.04
N ILE A 142 1.50 -12.90 2.99
CA ILE A 142 1.76 -13.08 4.43
C ILE A 142 1.90 -14.57 4.76
N THR A 143 0.99 -15.40 4.24
CA THR A 143 1.03 -16.87 4.44
C THR A 143 2.30 -17.50 3.86
N ARG A 144 2.79 -17.01 2.72
CA ARG A 144 4.05 -17.49 2.12
C ARG A 144 5.30 -17.01 2.84
N SER A 145 5.25 -15.83 3.48
CA SER A 145 6.37 -15.29 4.25
C SER A 145 6.48 -15.86 5.66
N ALA A 146 5.44 -16.54 6.13
CA ALA A 146 5.40 -17.15 7.46
C ALA A 146 6.41 -18.30 7.58
N ASN A 147 6.86 -18.56 8.81
CA ASN A 147 7.66 -19.74 9.09
C ASN A 147 6.84 -21.01 8.80
N THR A 148 7.46 -21.97 8.15
CA THR A 148 6.84 -23.26 7.82
C THR A 148 7.64 -24.41 8.41
N ASN A 149 6.94 -25.44 8.87
CA ASN A 149 7.53 -26.70 9.29
C ASN A 149 6.73 -27.83 8.65
N GLY A 150 7.26 -28.38 7.56
CA GLY A 150 6.51 -29.36 6.76
C GLY A 150 5.23 -28.76 6.20
N ASN A 151 4.07 -29.29 6.64
CA ASN A 151 2.74 -28.82 6.25
C ASN A 151 2.14 -27.79 7.21
N GLU A 152 2.94 -27.21 8.11
CA GLU A 152 2.49 -26.21 9.08
C GLU A 152 2.85 -24.79 8.62
N VAL A 153 1.94 -23.85 8.92
CA VAL A 153 2.15 -22.40 8.73
C VAL A 153 2.01 -21.73 10.09
N HIS A 154 3.08 -21.12 10.58
CA HIS A 154 3.13 -20.49 11.90
C HIS A 154 2.77 -19.01 11.80
N ILE A 155 1.64 -18.61 12.37
CA ILE A 155 1.11 -17.23 12.30
C ILE A 155 0.96 -16.65 13.71
N PRO A 156 1.47 -15.42 13.95
CA PRO A 156 1.29 -14.77 15.24
C PRO A 156 -0.18 -14.37 15.47
N PRO A 157 -0.63 -14.35 16.75
CA PRO A 157 -1.98 -13.90 17.09
C PRO A 157 -2.10 -12.37 17.19
N ALA A 158 -1.10 -11.61 16.73
CA ALA A 158 -1.12 -10.15 16.76
C ALA A 158 -2.35 -9.57 16.05
N GLY A 159 -2.87 -8.46 16.56
CA GLY A 159 -4.04 -7.78 16.00
C GLY A 159 -3.74 -7.21 14.61
N ILE A 160 -4.70 -7.36 13.72
CA ILE A 160 -4.69 -6.82 12.36
C ILE A 160 -6.09 -6.31 12.00
N GLN A 161 -6.18 -5.33 11.13
CA GLN A 161 -7.46 -4.79 10.68
C GLN A 161 -7.46 -4.63 9.14
N PRO A 162 -7.43 -5.75 8.40
CA PRO A 162 -7.17 -5.73 6.96
C PRO A 162 -8.29 -5.05 6.18
N ILE A 163 -7.95 -4.48 5.01
CA ILE A 163 -8.81 -3.65 4.18
C ILE A 163 -8.76 -4.11 2.71
N ALA A 164 -9.85 -3.95 1.97
CA ALA A 164 -9.84 -4.16 0.52
C ALA A 164 -9.05 -3.05 -0.20
N ALA A 165 -8.23 -3.40 -1.20
CA ALA A 165 -7.51 -2.42 -2.01
C ALA A 165 -8.44 -1.39 -2.67
N THR A 166 -9.66 -1.77 -3.01
CA THR A 166 -10.68 -0.86 -3.58
C THR A 166 -11.07 0.25 -2.62
N GLU A 167 -11.19 -0.03 -1.32
CA GLU A 167 -11.53 0.98 -0.30
C GLU A 167 -10.37 1.94 0.00
N VAL A 168 -9.12 1.45 -0.14
CA VAL A 168 -7.93 2.32 -0.12
C VAL A 168 -7.94 3.28 -1.32
N VAL A 169 -8.32 2.78 -2.50
CA VAL A 169 -8.50 3.62 -3.70
C VAL A 169 -9.60 4.66 -3.51
N ASP A 170 -10.68 4.31 -2.80
CA ASP A 170 -11.73 5.28 -2.44
C ASP A 170 -11.18 6.41 -1.57
N ALA A 171 -10.40 6.06 -0.54
CA ALA A 171 -9.77 7.04 0.34
C ALA A 171 -8.75 7.92 -0.40
N LEU A 172 -7.91 7.32 -1.26
CA LEU A 172 -6.97 8.05 -2.12
C LEU A 172 -7.70 9.01 -3.06
N THR A 173 -8.81 8.56 -3.66
CA THR A 173 -9.62 9.40 -4.57
C THR A 173 -10.15 10.64 -3.87
N ASP A 174 -10.69 10.49 -2.66
CA ASP A 174 -11.21 11.63 -1.89
C ASP A 174 -10.09 12.63 -1.55
N ILE A 175 -8.88 12.16 -1.24
CA ILE A 175 -7.73 13.04 -0.96
C ILE A 175 -7.23 13.72 -2.23
N VAL A 176 -7.19 13.02 -3.37
CA VAL A 176 -6.81 13.61 -4.68
C VAL A 176 -7.74 14.76 -5.05
N LEU A 177 -9.03 14.63 -4.76
CA LEU A 177 -10.04 15.66 -5.06
C LEU A 177 -10.14 16.75 -4.00
N GLY A 178 -9.48 16.58 -2.85
CA GLY A 178 -9.46 17.52 -1.74
C GLY A 178 -8.24 18.45 -1.72
N ALA A 179 -8.18 19.29 -0.69
CA ALA A 179 -7.00 20.10 -0.41
C ALA A 179 -5.91 19.25 0.30
N PRO A 180 -4.62 19.63 0.17
CA PRO A 180 -3.55 18.99 0.92
C PRO A 180 -3.81 19.01 2.43
N LEU A 181 -3.65 17.87 3.06
CA LEU A 181 -3.86 17.74 4.51
C LEU A 181 -2.66 18.25 5.33
N ASN A 182 -1.47 18.25 4.74
CA ASN A 182 -0.18 18.46 5.41
C ASN A 182 -0.04 17.60 6.67
N ASN A 183 -0.56 16.38 6.59
CA ASN A 183 -0.64 15.43 7.69
C ASN A 183 -0.61 14.00 7.19
N THR A 184 -0.45 13.06 8.14
CA THR A 184 -0.61 11.63 7.94
C THR A 184 -1.95 11.19 8.50
N VAL A 185 -2.75 10.48 7.70
CA VAL A 185 -4.04 9.89 8.09
C VAL A 185 -4.01 8.39 7.90
N GLU A 186 -4.86 7.68 8.63
CA GLU A 186 -4.93 6.22 8.55
C GLU A 186 -6.25 5.74 7.93
N VAL A 187 -6.19 4.64 7.20
CA VAL A 187 -7.34 3.93 6.64
C VAL A 187 -7.23 2.45 6.97
N ALA A 188 -8.33 1.85 7.42
CA ALA A 188 -8.39 0.48 7.87
C ALA A 188 -9.69 -0.21 7.46
N GLY A 189 -9.68 -1.54 7.44
CA GLY A 189 -10.92 -2.30 7.26
C GLY A 189 -11.91 -2.14 8.41
N PRO A 190 -13.12 -2.67 8.27
CA PRO A 190 -14.18 -2.48 9.26
C PRO A 190 -14.01 -3.30 10.55
N VAL A 191 -13.20 -4.37 10.51
CA VAL A 191 -13.11 -5.34 11.59
C VAL A 191 -11.66 -5.63 11.96
N ALA A 192 -11.31 -5.39 13.22
CA ALA A 192 -10.05 -5.87 13.80
C ALA A 192 -10.19 -7.33 14.22
N MET A 193 -9.15 -8.12 13.98
CA MET A 193 -9.11 -9.54 14.37
C MET A 193 -7.67 -10.01 14.58
N PRO A 194 -7.43 -11.14 15.24
CA PRO A 194 -6.12 -11.78 15.28
C PRO A 194 -5.67 -12.21 13.87
N MET A 195 -4.37 -12.02 13.54
CA MET A 195 -3.83 -12.36 12.23
C MET A 195 -4.00 -13.84 11.88
N ASN A 196 -3.81 -14.73 12.86
CA ASN A 196 -4.01 -16.17 12.68
C ASN A 196 -5.47 -16.52 12.31
N GLU A 197 -6.47 -15.78 12.79
CA GLU A 197 -7.87 -15.98 12.38
C GLU A 197 -8.07 -15.51 10.93
N TRP A 198 -7.55 -14.36 10.56
CA TRP A 198 -7.63 -13.89 9.17
C TRP A 198 -6.98 -14.88 8.18
N ILE A 199 -5.78 -15.38 8.51
CA ILE A 199 -5.10 -16.37 7.66
C ILE A 199 -5.85 -17.71 7.64
N ARG A 200 -6.53 -18.10 8.72
CA ARG A 200 -7.40 -19.29 8.72
C ARG A 200 -8.54 -19.15 7.70
N TYR A 201 -9.18 -17.98 7.62
CA TYR A 201 -10.19 -17.70 6.58
C TYR A 201 -9.58 -17.78 5.18
N TYR A 202 -8.39 -17.22 5.00
CA TYR A 202 -7.68 -17.30 3.71
C TYR A 202 -7.41 -18.73 3.29
N LEU A 203 -6.81 -19.56 4.14
CA LEU A 203 -6.51 -20.97 3.85
C LEU A 203 -7.79 -21.76 3.53
N ALA A 204 -8.86 -21.56 4.30
CA ALA A 204 -10.13 -22.23 4.05
C ALA A 204 -10.76 -21.82 2.70
N THR A 205 -10.69 -20.54 2.34
CA THR A 205 -11.29 -20.02 1.09
C THR A 205 -10.50 -20.44 -0.15
N THR A 206 -9.19 -20.63 0.00
CA THR A 206 -8.29 -21.02 -1.11
C THR A 206 -8.06 -22.52 -1.20
N GLU A 207 -8.75 -23.32 -0.38
CA GLU A 207 -8.57 -24.77 -0.27
C GLU A 207 -7.11 -25.17 0.00
N ASP A 208 -6.40 -24.34 0.75
CA ASP A 208 -5.03 -24.62 1.18
C ASP A 208 -5.07 -25.49 2.43
N PHE A 209 -4.69 -26.76 2.31
CA PHE A 209 -4.78 -27.76 3.37
C PHE A 209 -3.61 -27.74 4.37
N ARG A 210 -2.77 -26.70 4.34
CA ARG A 210 -1.72 -26.54 5.36
C ARG A 210 -2.36 -26.30 6.73
N GLN A 211 -1.71 -26.86 7.75
CA GLN A 211 -2.14 -26.70 9.13
C GLN A 211 -1.69 -25.34 9.67
N LEU A 212 -2.62 -24.50 10.09
CA LEU A 212 -2.29 -23.25 10.75
C LEU A 212 -1.96 -23.50 12.22
N VAL A 213 -0.77 -23.10 12.62
CA VAL A 213 -0.30 -23.11 14.01
C VAL A 213 -0.25 -21.67 14.51
N THR A 214 -0.97 -21.40 15.61
CA THR A 214 -0.86 -20.12 16.31
C THR A 214 0.47 -20.08 17.07
N ASP A 215 1.35 -19.18 16.69
CA ASP A 215 2.69 -19.07 17.26
C ASP A 215 2.93 -17.65 17.79
N ALA A 216 2.99 -17.50 19.12
CA ALA A 216 3.23 -16.20 19.76
C ALA A 216 4.57 -15.56 19.35
N HIS A 217 5.54 -16.37 18.92
CA HIS A 217 6.84 -15.94 18.38
C HIS A 217 6.90 -15.97 16.85
N GLY A 218 5.76 -16.19 16.21
CA GLY A 218 5.64 -16.14 14.77
C GLY A 218 6.06 -14.78 14.22
N ARG A 219 6.71 -14.78 13.06
CA ARG A 219 7.27 -13.57 12.49
C ARG A 219 6.45 -13.08 11.31
N TYR A 220 6.23 -11.78 11.27
CA TYR A 220 5.67 -11.06 10.14
C TYR A 220 6.80 -10.44 9.32
N PHE A 221 7.05 -10.97 8.13
CA PHE A 221 8.20 -10.59 7.29
C PHE A 221 9.52 -10.51 8.09
N GLY A 222 9.78 -11.55 8.88
CA GLY A 222 11.01 -11.70 9.64
C GLY A 222 11.07 -11.01 11.00
N VAL A 223 10.03 -10.28 11.41
CA VAL A 223 9.99 -9.50 12.66
C VAL A 223 8.84 -9.96 13.57
N GLU A 224 9.08 -10.02 14.87
CA GLU A 224 8.05 -10.26 15.87
C GLU A 224 7.17 -9.01 16.04
N LEU A 225 5.85 -9.22 16.14
CA LEU A 225 4.86 -8.19 16.35
C LEU A 225 4.49 -8.05 17.84
N GLN A 226 4.23 -6.82 18.28
CA GLN A 226 3.43 -6.59 19.47
C GLN A 226 1.95 -6.72 19.10
N GLU A 227 1.08 -6.85 20.11
CA GLU A 227 -0.35 -7.11 19.93
C GLU A 227 -1.04 -6.07 19.03
N ASP A 228 -0.65 -4.81 19.14
CA ASP A 228 -1.28 -3.66 18.46
C ASP A 228 -0.45 -3.05 17.32
N THR A 229 0.70 -3.65 16.99
CA THR A 229 1.67 -3.06 16.02
C THR A 229 1.05 -2.71 14.68
N LEU A 230 0.11 -3.53 14.18
CA LEU A 230 -0.53 -3.38 12.87
C LEU A 230 -1.98 -2.87 12.98
N LEU A 231 -2.45 -2.53 14.17
CA LEU A 231 -3.75 -1.91 14.35
C LEU A 231 -3.68 -0.40 14.07
N PRO A 232 -4.72 0.18 13.45
CA PRO A 232 -4.80 1.62 13.24
C PRO A 232 -5.07 2.36 14.56
N GLY A 233 -4.85 3.67 14.55
CA GLY A 233 -5.26 4.55 15.63
C GLY A 233 -6.78 4.80 15.64
N GLU A 234 -7.26 5.41 16.72
CA GLU A 234 -8.70 5.64 16.97
C GLU A 234 -9.41 6.48 15.89
N HIS A 235 -8.68 7.32 15.18
CA HIS A 235 -9.25 8.24 14.17
C HIS A 235 -9.09 7.74 12.73
N ALA A 236 -8.77 6.45 12.54
CA ALA A 236 -8.66 5.87 11.21
C ALA A 236 -10.01 5.90 10.49
N ARG A 237 -9.98 6.23 9.19
CA ARG A 237 -11.13 6.04 8.32
C ARG A 237 -11.36 4.55 8.13
N LEU A 238 -12.56 4.07 8.46
CA LEU A 238 -12.91 2.66 8.31
C LEU A 238 -13.57 2.38 6.97
N GLY A 239 -13.14 1.28 6.34
CA GLY A 239 -13.86 0.66 5.23
C GLY A 239 -15.16 0.00 5.69
N LYS A 240 -15.89 -0.57 4.74
CA LYS A 240 -17.19 -1.23 4.98
C LYS A 240 -17.19 -2.70 4.56
N LEU A 241 -16.28 -3.07 3.64
CA LEU A 241 -16.23 -4.40 3.07
C LEU A 241 -15.53 -5.35 4.03
N LYS A 242 -16.23 -6.40 4.46
CA LYS A 242 -15.66 -7.46 5.28
C LYS A 242 -14.88 -8.46 4.42
N TYR A 243 -13.85 -9.07 5.01
CA TYR A 243 -13.01 -10.04 4.30
C TYR A 243 -13.81 -11.23 3.76
N GLU A 244 -14.77 -11.74 4.53
CA GLU A 244 -15.59 -12.89 4.14
C GLU A 244 -16.44 -12.61 2.89
N ASP A 245 -16.98 -11.41 2.77
CA ASP A 245 -17.78 -11.01 1.61
C ASP A 245 -16.90 -10.76 0.39
N TRP A 246 -15.76 -10.08 0.63
CA TRP A 246 -14.77 -9.81 -0.40
C TRP A 246 -14.16 -11.10 -0.97
N SER A 247 -13.74 -12.04 -0.09
CA SER A 247 -13.04 -13.25 -0.51
C SER A 247 -13.91 -14.14 -1.39
N LYS A 248 -15.19 -14.31 -1.03
CA LYS A 248 -16.15 -15.07 -1.86
C LYS A 248 -16.27 -14.48 -3.27
N ALA A 249 -16.43 -13.16 -3.37
CA ALA A 249 -16.55 -12.48 -4.66
C ALA A 249 -15.24 -12.46 -5.45
N TYR A 250 -14.10 -12.36 -4.78
CA TYR A 250 -12.77 -12.30 -5.38
C TYR A 250 -12.36 -13.66 -5.95
N TYR A 251 -12.42 -14.72 -5.14
CA TYR A 251 -11.98 -16.06 -5.56
C TYR A 251 -12.92 -16.70 -6.58
N SER A 252 -14.22 -16.46 -6.52
CA SER A 252 -15.15 -16.91 -7.58
C SER A 252 -14.84 -16.28 -8.94
N LYS A 253 -14.32 -15.05 -8.98
CA LYS A 253 -13.88 -14.41 -10.24
C LYS A 253 -12.57 -15.02 -10.78
N ILE A 254 -11.64 -15.40 -9.91
CA ILE A 254 -10.42 -16.11 -10.32
C ILE A 254 -10.75 -17.46 -10.94
N GLU A 255 -11.65 -18.24 -10.32
CA GLU A 255 -12.09 -19.52 -10.83
C GLU A 255 -12.79 -19.42 -12.20
N SER A 256 -13.54 -18.32 -12.41
CA SER A 256 -14.20 -18.04 -13.69
C SER A 256 -13.28 -17.45 -14.77
N GLY A 257 -11.97 -17.28 -14.47
CA GLY A 257 -10.98 -16.70 -15.41
C GLY A 257 -11.10 -15.19 -15.58
N GLY A 258 -11.80 -14.50 -14.69
CA GLY A 258 -12.03 -13.05 -14.77
C GLY A 258 -10.93 -12.17 -14.16
N ILE A 259 -9.95 -12.77 -13.46
CA ILE A 259 -8.81 -12.07 -12.85
C ILE A 259 -7.59 -12.99 -12.93
N ASP A 260 -6.44 -12.50 -13.40
CA ASP A 260 -5.16 -13.20 -13.30
C ASP A 260 -4.69 -13.26 -11.83
N ARG A 261 -4.07 -14.40 -11.45
CA ARG A 261 -3.58 -14.66 -10.07
C ARG A 261 -2.41 -13.76 -9.70
#